data_c60024514fc3dffc7de2aa565fad6907
#
_entry.id   c60024514fc3dffc7de2aa565fad6907
#
_cell.length_a   1.000
_cell.length_b   1.000
_cell.length_c   1.000
_cell.angle_alpha   90.00
_cell.angle_beta   90.00
_cell.angle_gamma   90.00
#
_symmetry.space_group_name_H-M   'P 1'
#
loop_
_entity.id
_entity.type
_entity.pdbx_description
1 polymer ?
#
loop_
_entity_poly.entity_id
_entity_poly.type
_entity_poly.pdbx_seq_one_letter_code
_entity_poly.pdbx_strand_id
1 'polypeptide(L)'
;MFSFRTTPLLEQEDLVLRKGRVGVLCNQVAWHPDTGEYLFESLARRGNLVRIFTPEHALYGPMVPGVETVEVTTAVEAEDLAGLDALVIELQDVGSRYSNYTTLLYNLFKRIKTDGDELSVFLVDRINPCGRQIEGTLGIIGLPHRHGLTLGETANLFYNDLGARFPLHIIATSAEAVNRELMAWTIPPFSDFSGLFTSHFYSGQCLWMGTNVSYGHGTNRPFEQFGAPWMEPLFDYPARYGLRNWNDPESPLAHPGLHVRWTRFEPSYGIYRDRTCFGFQLMFIPGATYHALNHALQLLRFVHDTCPEFTDEGLPRYLEDATLLSYVEGRLDWDDTREYIKGEEQKWLRKSKKYTLYGDDPYRIK
;
A
#
# COMPACT_ATOMS: atom_id res chain seq x y z
N MET A 1 3.93 -10.76 24.48
CA MET A 1 3.83 -9.49 25.22
C MET A 1 4.17 -8.36 24.28
N PHE A 2 3.24 -7.44 24.03
CA PHE A 2 3.47 -6.27 23.19
C PHE A 2 4.34 -5.23 23.90
N SER A 3 5.32 -4.64 23.18
CA SER A 3 6.10 -3.50 23.67
C SER A 3 6.38 -2.50 22.55
N PHE A 4 6.30 -1.21 22.88
CA PHE A 4 6.69 -0.10 22.03
C PHE A 4 8.00 0.49 22.52
N ARG A 5 9.01 0.58 21.66
CA ARG A 5 10.38 0.97 22.03
C ARG A 5 10.88 2.12 21.16
N THR A 6 11.61 3.05 21.73
CA THR A 6 12.19 4.20 21.04
C THR A 6 13.68 4.03 20.70
N THR A 7 14.32 3.01 21.25
CA THR A 7 15.74 2.72 21.01
C THR A 7 15.92 1.99 19.67
N PRO A 8 16.87 2.39 18.81
CA PRO A 8 17.16 1.70 17.56
C PRO A 8 17.41 0.20 17.77
N LEU A 9 16.99 -0.63 16.83
CA LEU A 9 17.05 -2.09 16.96
C LEU A 9 18.47 -2.60 17.27
N LEU A 10 19.48 -2.07 16.56
CA LEU A 10 20.88 -2.50 16.70
C LEU A 10 21.51 -2.10 18.05
N GLU A 11 20.94 -1.13 18.74
CA GLU A 11 21.38 -0.68 20.06
C GLU A 11 20.68 -1.42 21.20
N GLN A 12 19.66 -2.24 20.88
CA GLN A 12 18.93 -2.98 21.89
C GLN A 12 19.75 -4.13 22.45
N GLU A 13 19.78 -4.22 23.79
CA GLU A 13 20.42 -5.30 24.53
C GLU A 13 19.51 -6.54 24.67
N ASP A 14 18.72 -6.85 23.67
CA ASP A 14 17.81 -7.97 23.73
C ASP A 14 18.57 -9.30 23.57
N LEU A 15 18.46 -10.17 24.56
CA LEU A 15 19.21 -11.42 24.61
C LEU A 15 18.85 -12.35 23.45
N VAL A 16 17.60 -12.34 23.02
CA VAL A 16 17.11 -13.15 21.90
C VAL A 16 17.76 -12.72 20.59
N LEU A 17 17.88 -11.39 20.33
CA LEU A 17 18.56 -10.87 19.15
C LEU A 17 20.06 -11.10 19.16
N ARG A 18 20.68 -11.26 20.35
CA ARG A 18 22.12 -11.46 20.47
C ARG A 18 22.55 -12.91 20.36
N LYS A 19 21.74 -13.86 20.85
CA LYS A 19 22.11 -15.26 21.00
C LYS A 19 21.18 -16.24 20.30
N GLY A 20 19.97 -15.80 19.96
CA GLY A 20 18.96 -16.61 19.27
C GLY A 20 19.26 -16.75 17.80
N ARG A 21 18.57 -17.68 17.15
CA ARG A 21 18.54 -17.88 15.71
C ARG A 21 17.59 -16.87 15.09
N VAL A 22 18.12 -15.92 14.34
CA VAL A 22 17.36 -14.75 13.84
C VAL A 22 17.00 -14.92 12.36
N GLY A 23 15.73 -14.72 12.02
CA GLY A 23 15.27 -14.47 10.66
C GLY A 23 15.05 -12.97 10.41
N VAL A 24 15.16 -12.52 9.17
CA VAL A 24 14.85 -11.15 8.78
C VAL A 24 13.89 -11.14 7.60
N LEU A 25 12.75 -10.47 7.75
CA LEU A 25 11.84 -10.15 6.65
C LEU A 25 12.05 -8.68 6.26
N CYS A 26 12.56 -8.44 5.07
CA CYS A 26 12.88 -7.09 4.61
C CYS A 26 12.72 -6.93 3.10
N ASN A 27 12.53 -5.69 2.67
CA ASN A 27 12.66 -5.30 1.28
C ASN A 27 13.87 -4.37 1.11
N GLN A 28 14.08 -3.84 -0.11
CA GLN A 28 15.22 -2.95 -0.42
C GLN A 28 15.27 -1.68 0.43
N VAL A 29 14.18 -1.29 1.07
CA VAL A 29 14.11 -0.11 1.95
C VAL A 29 14.86 -0.32 3.28
N ALA A 30 15.17 -1.55 3.63
CA ALA A 30 16.00 -1.87 4.81
C ALA A 30 17.49 -1.47 4.64
N TRP A 31 17.86 -0.86 3.52
CA TRP A 31 19.17 -0.24 3.32
C TRP A 31 19.25 1.12 4.04
N HIS A 32 20.25 1.29 4.88
CA HIS A 32 20.44 2.50 5.67
C HIS A 32 21.51 3.40 5.06
N PRO A 33 21.19 4.62 4.62
CA PRO A 33 22.14 5.51 3.94
C PRO A 33 23.32 5.93 4.83
N ASP A 34 23.10 6.07 6.15
CA ASP A 34 24.13 6.50 7.09
C ASP A 34 25.24 5.45 7.28
N THR A 35 24.90 4.17 7.17
CA THR A 35 25.86 3.05 7.31
C THR A 35 26.28 2.47 5.97
N GLY A 36 25.49 2.70 4.90
CA GLY A 36 25.68 2.07 3.59
C GLY A 36 25.36 0.57 3.56
N GLU A 37 24.62 0.07 4.53
CA GLU A 37 24.36 -1.36 4.73
C GLU A 37 22.88 -1.67 4.92
N TYR A 38 22.51 -2.90 4.60
CA TYR A 38 21.23 -3.47 4.98
C TYR A 38 21.25 -3.93 6.45
N LEU A 39 20.10 -3.87 7.10
CA LEU A 39 19.94 -4.38 8.46
C LEU A 39 20.39 -5.85 8.59
N PHE A 40 20.05 -6.70 7.62
CA PHE A 40 20.44 -8.11 7.65
C PHE A 40 21.98 -8.30 7.56
N GLU A 41 22.73 -7.43 6.88
CA GLU A 41 24.20 -7.51 6.84
C GLU A 41 24.81 -7.23 8.20
N SER A 42 24.24 -6.26 8.92
CA SER A 42 24.65 -5.97 10.30
C SER A 42 24.34 -7.12 11.25
N LEU A 43 23.20 -7.79 11.09
CA LEU A 43 22.83 -8.98 11.86
C LEU A 43 23.70 -10.19 11.49
N ALA A 44 24.01 -10.38 10.21
CA ALA A 44 24.88 -11.46 9.74
C ALA A 44 26.28 -11.39 10.37
N ARG A 45 26.86 -10.18 10.51
CA ARG A 45 28.17 -10.01 11.20
C ARG A 45 28.14 -10.42 12.67
N ARG A 46 26.96 -10.48 13.30
CA ARG A 46 26.82 -11.01 14.66
C ARG A 46 26.85 -12.54 14.72
N GLY A 47 26.71 -13.22 13.56
CA GLY A 47 26.85 -14.65 13.42
C GLY A 47 25.62 -15.48 13.80
N ASN A 48 24.46 -14.85 14.00
CA ASN A 48 23.24 -15.55 14.38
C ASN A 48 22.06 -15.39 13.40
N LEU A 49 22.27 -14.67 12.29
CA LEU A 49 21.31 -14.62 11.19
C LEU A 49 21.30 -15.95 10.43
N VAL A 50 20.16 -16.60 10.36
CA VAL A 50 20.02 -17.92 9.73
C VAL A 50 19.12 -17.92 8.51
N ARG A 51 18.21 -16.94 8.38
CA ARG A 51 17.26 -16.88 7.26
C ARG A 51 16.89 -15.44 6.91
N ILE A 52 16.74 -15.19 5.61
CA ILE A 52 16.27 -13.92 5.07
C ILE A 52 15.00 -14.20 4.26
N PHE A 53 13.92 -13.47 4.55
CA PHE A 53 12.68 -13.49 3.78
C PHE A 53 12.62 -12.25 2.91
N THR A 54 12.41 -12.45 1.61
CA THR A 54 12.25 -11.37 0.64
C THR A 54 10.83 -11.38 0.10
N PRO A 55 10.06 -10.31 0.29
CA PRO A 55 8.71 -10.27 -0.25
C PRO A 55 8.74 -10.09 -1.77
N GLU A 56 7.64 -10.51 -2.41
CA GLU A 56 7.37 -10.25 -3.82
C GLU A 56 7.51 -8.75 -4.14
N HIS A 57 7.96 -8.42 -5.33
CA HIS A 57 8.23 -7.06 -5.82
C HIS A 57 9.43 -6.35 -5.16
N ALA A 58 10.23 -7.03 -4.36
CA ALA A 58 11.55 -6.52 -4.01
C ALA A 58 12.42 -6.39 -5.28
N LEU A 59 13.18 -5.30 -5.40
CA LEU A 59 14.01 -5.06 -6.60
C LEU A 59 15.13 -6.08 -6.74
N TYR A 60 15.60 -6.62 -5.64
CA TYR A 60 16.56 -7.72 -5.58
C TYR A 60 16.55 -8.36 -4.19
N GLY A 61 16.81 -9.63 -4.14
CA GLY A 61 16.94 -10.35 -2.88
C GLY A 61 18.30 -10.07 -2.23
N PRO A 62 18.36 -9.97 -0.91
CA PRO A 62 19.61 -9.91 -0.19
C PRO A 62 20.42 -11.20 -0.39
N MET A 63 21.74 -11.07 -0.50
CA MET A 63 22.64 -12.20 -0.61
C MET A 63 23.69 -12.14 0.48
N VAL A 64 23.58 -13.01 1.47
CA VAL A 64 24.59 -13.20 2.50
C VAL A 64 25.10 -14.65 2.38
N PRO A 65 26.38 -14.87 2.12
CA PRO A 65 26.93 -16.22 1.99
C PRO A 65 26.62 -17.09 3.23
N GLY A 66 26.05 -18.27 3.00
CA GLY A 66 25.70 -19.22 4.06
C GLY A 66 24.39 -18.93 4.80
N VAL A 67 23.64 -17.91 4.41
CA VAL A 67 22.30 -17.61 4.92
C VAL A 67 21.27 -17.98 3.85
N GLU A 68 20.26 -18.74 4.25
CA GLU A 68 19.14 -19.12 3.38
C GLU A 68 18.28 -17.90 3.04
N THR A 69 17.89 -17.76 1.77
CA THR A 69 16.95 -16.73 1.32
C THR A 69 15.65 -17.39 0.84
N VAL A 70 14.52 -16.96 1.37
CA VAL A 70 13.18 -17.46 1.05
C VAL A 70 12.38 -16.32 0.42
N GLU A 71 11.85 -16.53 -0.77
CA GLU A 71 10.90 -15.61 -1.40
C GLU A 71 9.50 -15.86 -0.84
N VAL A 72 8.81 -14.79 -0.45
CA VAL A 72 7.46 -14.83 0.11
C VAL A 72 6.54 -13.85 -0.62
N THR A 73 5.28 -14.23 -0.80
CA THR A 73 4.27 -13.34 -1.41
C THR A 73 3.36 -12.73 -0.35
N THR A 74 2.33 -13.46 0.03
CA THR A 74 1.33 -13.03 1.02
C THR A 74 1.32 -13.90 2.28
N ALA A 75 2.18 -14.90 2.36
CA ALA A 75 2.29 -15.80 3.51
C ALA A 75 3.73 -16.28 3.70
N VAL A 76 4.03 -16.74 4.91
CA VAL A 76 5.25 -17.47 5.28
C VAL A 76 4.80 -18.84 5.79
N GLU A 77 5.45 -19.90 5.31
CA GLU A 77 5.08 -21.26 5.72
C GLU A 77 5.68 -21.61 7.10
N ALA A 78 5.08 -22.59 7.78
CA ALA A 78 5.53 -23.00 9.12
C ALA A 78 6.98 -23.51 9.11
N GLU A 79 7.35 -24.25 8.07
CA GLU A 79 8.69 -24.81 7.86
C GLU A 79 9.74 -23.68 7.75
N ASP A 80 9.36 -22.54 7.16
CA ASP A 80 10.24 -21.39 7.01
C ASP A 80 10.50 -20.67 8.32
N LEU A 81 9.56 -20.72 9.26
CA LEU A 81 9.73 -20.16 10.60
C LEU A 81 10.38 -21.14 11.59
N ALA A 82 10.44 -22.43 11.24
CA ALA A 82 10.94 -23.45 12.14
C ALA A 82 12.40 -23.19 12.57
N GLY A 83 12.62 -23.31 13.88
CA GLY A 83 13.94 -23.13 14.49
C GLY A 83 14.41 -21.69 14.61
N LEU A 84 13.56 -20.70 14.33
CA LEU A 84 13.83 -19.30 14.67
C LEU A 84 13.43 -19.00 16.10
N ASP A 85 14.26 -18.25 16.80
CA ASP A 85 13.96 -17.68 18.12
C ASP A 85 13.41 -16.26 18.00
N ALA A 86 13.83 -15.55 16.93
CA ALA A 86 13.35 -14.20 16.63
C ALA A 86 13.18 -13.96 15.13
N LEU A 87 12.21 -13.12 14.78
CA LEU A 87 12.02 -12.57 13.44
C LEU A 87 12.08 -11.05 13.51
N VAL A 88 12.97 -10.46 12.74
CA VAL A 88 13.04 -9.00 12.54
C VAL A 88 12.32 -8.64 11.25
N ILE A 89 11.42 -7.67 11.31
CA ILE A 89 10.64 -7.18 10.17
C ILE A 89 11.02 -5.73 9.91
N GLU A 90 11.51 -5.43 8.71
CA GLU A 90 11.74 -4.07 8.23
C GLU A 90 11.24 -3.91 6.80
N LEU A 91 10.02 -3.43 6.67
CA LEU A 91 9.33 -3.22 5.41
C LEU A 91 8.83 -1.77 5.31
N GLN A 92 8.78 -1.23 4.10
CA GLN A 92 8.07 0.02 3.82
C GLN A 92 6.73 -0.29 3.19
N ASP A 93 5.65 0.01 3.91
CA ASP A 93 4.29 0.00 3.38
C ASP A 93 3.96 1.31 2.66
N VAL A 94 2.91 1.28 1.83
CA VAL A 94 2.46 2.42 1.01
C VAL A 94 1.14 3.03 1.48
N GLY A 95 0.65 2.61 2.64
CA GLY A 95 -0.54 3.17 3.28
C GLY A 95 -1.88 2.68 2.73
N SER A 96 -1.87 1.60 1.94
CA SER A 96 -3.07 1.05 1.30
C SER A 96 -3.20 -0.45 1.55
N ARG A 97 -4.43 -0.95 1.76
CA ARG A 97 -4.71 -2.38 1.96
C ARG A 97 -4.28 -3.27 0.80
N TYR A 98 -4.10 -2.69 -0.38
CA TYR A 98 -3.68 -3.41 -1.59
C TYR A 98 -2.19 -3.76 -1.61
N SER A 99 -1.43 -3.23 -0.65
CA SER A 99 -0.05 -3.63 -0.45
C SER A 99 0.01 -5.10 0.01
N ASN A 100 0.75 -5.94 -0.73
CA ASN A 100 0.99 -7.32 -0.32
C ASN A 100 1.64 -7.41 1.07
N TYR A 101 2.36 -6.37 1.50
CA TYR A 101 3.04 -6.34 2.80
C TYR A 101 2.09 -6.32 3.98
N THR A 102 0.94 -5.65 3.88
CA THR A 102 -0.08 -5.68 4.95
C THR A 102 -0.74 -7.05 5.04
N THR A 103 -1.03 -7.68 3.90
CA THR A 103 -1.57 -9.05 3.86
C THR A 103 -0.55 -10.08 4.36
N LEU A 104 0.72 -9.94 3.96
CA LEU A 104 1.82 -10.77 4.44
C LEU A 104 1.95 -10.67 5.98
N LEU A 105 1.94 -9.45 6.52
CA LEU A 105 2.03 -9.22 7.97
C LEU A 105 0.85 -9.84 8.73
N TYR A 106 -0.38 -9.70 8.22
CA TYR A 106 -1.56 -10.31 8.81
C TYR A 106 -1.47 -11.84 8.83
N ASN A 107 -1.10 -12.44 7.71
CA ASN A 107 -0.98 -13.90 7.59
C ASN A 107 0.19 -14.44 8.42
N LEU A 108 1.31 -13.72 8.49
CA LEU A 108 2.44 -14.06 9.34
C LEU A 108 2.04 -14.09 10.83
N PHE A 109 1.33 -13.06 11.31
CA PHE A 109 0.87 -13.03 12.71
C PHE A 109 -0.13 -14.14 13.01
N LYS A 110 -1.02 -14.45 12.07
CA LYS A 110 -1.94 -15.58 12.16
C LYS A 110 -1.19 -16.92 12.22
N ARG A 111 -0.10 -17.07 11.45
CA ARG A 111 0.76 -18.25 11.44
C ARG A 111 1.46 -18.42 12.78
N ILE A 112 2.18 -17.40 13.26
CA ILE A 112 2.90 -17.46 14.53
C ILE A 112 1.96 -17.82 15.69
N LYS A 113 0.77 -17.20 15.74
CA LYS A 113 -0.26 -17.54 16.72
C LYS A 113 -0.69 -19.01 16.64
N THR A 114 -0.88 -19.54 15.43
CA THR A 114 -1.30 -20.93 15.22
C THR A 114 -0.22 -21.92 15.66
N ASP A 115 1.05 -21.55 15.48
CA ASP A 115 2.22 -22.37 15.81
C ASP A 115 2.65 -22.27 17.28
N GLY A 116 1.88 -21.55 18.13
CA GLY A 116 2.05 -21.59 19.60
C GLY A 116 2.54 -20.30 20.25
N ASP A 117 2.61 -19.18 19.51
CA ASP A 117 2.97 -17.85 20.04
C ASP A 117 4.38 -17.75 20.67
N GLU A 118 5.35 -18.60 20.27
CA GLU A 118 6.69 -18.63 20.90
C GLU A 118 7.72 -17.74 20.23
N LEU A 119 7.55 -17.44 18.92
CA LEU A 119 8.50 -16.65 18.14
C LEU A 119 8.47 -15.17 18.56
N SER A 120 9.63 -14.62 18.93
CA SER A 120 9.76 -13.19 19.23
C SER A 120 9.82 -12.36 17.94
N VAL A 121 8.93 -11.38 17.79
CA VAL A 121 8.86 -10.51 16.60
C VAL A 121 9.35 -9.10 16.96
N PHE A 122 10.30 -8.59 16.18
CA PHE A 122 10.82 -7.23 16.26
C PHE A 122 10.47 -6.51 14.94
N LEU A 123 9.55 -5.56 15.00
CA LEU A 123 9.15 -4.77 13.83
C LEU A 123 9.75 -3.38 13.91
N VAL A 124 10.61 -3.06 12.95
CA VAL A 124 11.13 -1.70 12.75
C VAL A 124 10.07 -0.88 12.04
N ASP A 125 9.45 0.05 12.77
CA ASP A 125 8.35 0.84 12.22
C ASP A 125 8.86 1.89 11.24
N ARG A 126 8.04 2.12 10.22
CA ARG A 126 8.27 3.12 9.18
C ARG A 126 7.01 3.93 8.96
N ILE A 127 7.21 5.17 8.58
CA ILE A 127 6.11 6.10 8.36
C ILE A 127 5.29 5.72 7.13
N ASN A 128 3.99 6.02 7.20
CA ASN A 128 3.10 5.89 6.08
C ASN A 128 3.31 7.09 5.12
N PRO A 129 3.63 6.89 3.84
CA PRO A 129 3.87 7.98 2.90
C PRO A 129 2.64 8.85 2.64
N CYS A 130 1.44 8.33 2.90
CA CYS A 130 0.18 9.05 2.84
C CYS A 130 -0.21 9.71 4.19
N GLY A 131 0.69 9.69 5.19
CA GLY A 131 0.42 10.23 6.51
C GLY A 131 -0.77 9.56 7.20
N ARG A 132 -1.66 10.37 7.74
CA ARG A 132 -2.84 9.92 8.49
C ARG A 132 -4.14 9.88 7.67
N GLN A 133 -4.06 10.04 6.35
CA GLN A 133 -5.25 10.01 5.50
C GLN A 133 -5.96 8.64 5.54
N ILE A 134 -7.29 8.70 5.59
CA ILE A 134 -8.18 7.54 5.56
C ILE A 134 -9.07 7.65 4.34
N GLU A 135 -9.27 6.54 3.62
CA GLU A 135 -10.19 6.46 2.50
C GLU A 135 -10.88 5.10 2.46
N GLY A 136 -12.19 5.14 2.31
CA GLY A 136 -13.01 4.03 1.87
C GLY A 136 -13.43 3.03 2.94
N THR A 137 -13.80 1.85 2.48
CA THR A 137 -14.46 0.79 3.23
C THR A 137 -13.49 -0.32 3.63
N LEU A 138 -13.84 -1.11 4.65
CA LEU A 138 -12.99 -2.21 5.13
C LEU A 138 -12.99 -3.38 4.14
N GLY A 139 -11.80 -3.90 3.86
CA GLY A 139 -11.62 -5.16 3.17
C GLY A 139 -11.48 -6.37 4.11
N ILE A 140 -11.19 -7.53 3.53
CA ILE A 140 -11.13 -8.84 4.21
C ILE A 140 -10.15 -8.86 5.38
N ILE A 141 -9.00 -8.18 5.27
CA ILE A 141 -8.00 -8.10 6.34
C ILE A 141 -8.33 -7.02 7.40
N GLY A 142 -9.50 -6.37 7.29
CA GLY A 142 -9.97 -5.38 8.26
C GLY A 142 -9.33 -3.99 8.13
N LEU A 143 -8.69 -3.69 7.00
CA LEU A 143 -8.16 -2.37 6.65
C LEU A 143 -9.01 -1.70 5.56
N PRO A 144 -9.18 -0.36 5.59
CA PRO A 144 -9.80 0.38 4.49
C PRO A 144 -8.84 0.54 3.30
N HIS A 145 -9.34 1.06 2.19
CA HIS A 145 -8.55 1.32 0.98
C HIS A 145 -7.27 2.12 1.30
N ARG A 146 -7.37 3.15 2.11
CA ARG A 146 -6.23 3.85 2.73
C ARG A 146 -6.44 3.89 4.24
N HIS A 147 -5.48 3.39 5.00
CA HIS A 147 -5.71 3.09 6.43
C HIS A 147 -5.21 4.16 7.41
N GLY A 148 -4.26 5.03 7.00
CA GLY A 148 -3.74 6.11 7.84
C GLY A 148 -2.94 5.66 9.07
N LEU A 149 -2.43 4.44 9.07
CA LEU A 149 -1.59 3.85 10.13
C LEU A 149 -0.16 3.65 9.62
N THR A 150 0.83 3.69 10.50
CA THR A 150 2.17 3.16 10.21
C THR A 150 2.13 1.63 10.14
N LEU A 151 3.19 1.01 9.65
CA LEU A 151 3.28 -0.45 9.64
C LEU A 151 3.24 -1.02 11.06
N GLY A 152 3.90 -0.37 12.03
CA GLY A 152 3.88 -0.75 13.44
C GLY A 152 2.49 -0.61 14.08
N GLU A 153 1.76 0.45 13.74
CA GLU A 153 0.38 0.62 14.20
C GLU A 153 -0.57 -0.42 13.55
N THR A 154 -0.33 -0.78 12.28
CA THR A 154 -1.04 -1.88 11.61
C THR A 154 -0.73 -3.22 12.26
N ALA A 155 0.53 -3.46 12.64
CA ALA A 155 0.93 -4.63 13.41
C ALA A 155 0.23 -4.68 14.78
N ASN A 156 0.16 -3.54 15.49
CA ASN A 156 -0.57 -3.44 16.76
C ASN A 156 -2.05 -3.77 16.59
N LEU A 157 -2.70 -3.28 15.52
CA LEU A 157 -4.08 -3.63 15.18
C LEU A 157 -4.24 -5.15 14.99
N PHE A 158 -3.44 -5.74 14.09
CA PHE A 158 -3.54 -7.18 13.77
C PHE A 158 -3.24 -8.06 14.96
N TYR A 159 -2.24 -7.70 15.77
CA TYR A 159 -1.90 -8.41 17.00
C TYR A 159 -3.11 -8.51 17.96
N ASN A 160 -3.80 -7.39 18.17
CA ASN A 160 -4.95 -7.33 19.05
C ASN A 160 -6.20 -7.99 18.43
N ASP A 161 -6.51 -7.72 17.16
CA ASP A 161 -7.68 -8.28 16.48
C ASP A 161 -7.56 -9.82 16.36
N LEU A 162 -6.36 -10.36 16.16
CA LEU A 162 -6.09 -11.78 16.18
C LEU A 162 -6.08 -12.39 17.60
N GLY A 163 -5.94 -11.59 18.64
CA GLY A 163 -5.72 -12.07 20.01
C GLY A 163 -4.41 -12.84 20.15
N ALA A 164 -3.36 -12.39 19.45
CA ALA A 164 -2.03 -12.97 19.50
C ALA A 164 -1.35 -12.72 20.85
N ARG A 165 -0.38 -13.58 21.23
CA ARG A 165 0.31 -13.52 22.52
C ARG A 165 1.83 -13.63 22.42
N PHE A 166 2.38 -13.87 21.23
CA PHE A 166 3.83 -13.89 21.04
C PHE A 166 4.48 -12.55 21.43
N PRO A 167 5.75 -12.55 21.83
CA PRO A 167 6.46 -11.31 22.13
C PRO A 167 6.57 -10.43 20.88
N LEU A 168 5.84 -9.31 20.85
CA LEU A 168 5.88 -8.32 19.78
C LEU A 168 6.54 -7.03 20.27
N HIS A 169 7.62 -6.63 19.63
CA HIS A 169 8.39 -5.42 19.90
C HIS A 169 8.35 -4.50 18.68
N ILE A 170 7.68 -3.37 18.81
CA ILE A 170 7.66 -2.34 17.76
C ILE A 170 8.73 -1.29 18.08
N ILE A 171 9.69 -1.12 17.16
CA ILE A 171 10.78 -0.17 17.26
C ILE A 171 10.31 1.12 16.57
N ALA A 172 10.19 2.18 17.35
CA ALA A 172 9.59 3.43 16.89
C ALA A 172 10.41 4.13 15.80
N THR A 173 9.70 4.74 14.86
CA THR A 173 10.24 5.76 13.94
C THR A 173 10.10 7.17 14.55
N SER A 174 10.48 8.21 13.78
CA SER A 174 10.32 9.60 14.22
C SER A 174 8.86 10.02 14.33
N ALA A 175 8.43 10.43 15.52
CA ALA A 175 7.07 10.89 15.76
C ALA A 175 6.70 12.13 14.92
N GLU A 176 7.66 13.03 14.65
CA GLU A 176 7.44 14.20 13.80
C GLU A 176 7.18 13.81 12.35
N ALA A 177 7.86 12.75 11.87
CA ALA A 177 7.72 12.29 10.51
C ALA A 177 6.39 11.57 10.26
N VAL A 178 5.83 10.90 11.27
CA VAL A 178 4.61 10.08 11.15
C VAL A 178 3.40 10.87 10.64
N ASN A 179 3.31 12.14 10.99
CA ASN A 179 2.19 13.00 10.64
C ASN A 179 2.37 13.75 9.32
N ARG A 180 3.44 13.47 8.56
CA ARG A 180 3.67 14.09 7.25
C ARG A 180 2.97 13.29 6.15
N GLU A 181 2.33 13.98 5.23
CA GLU A 181 1.66 13.37 4.06
C GLU A 181 2.64 12.97 2.95
N LEU A 182 3.79 13.63 2.89
CA LEU A 182 4.81 13.38 1.87
C LEU A 182 6.14 13.15 2.54
N MET A 183 6.68 11.99 2.25
CA MET A 183 8.02 11.61 2.66
C MET A 183 8.89 11.33 1.48
N ALA A 184 10.15 11.72 1.62
CA ALA A 184 11.19 11.13 0.78
C ALA A 184 11.52 9.73 1.33
N TRP A 185 11.37 8.70 0.52
CA TRP A 185 12.06 7.45 0.75
C TRP A 185 13.38 7.45 -0.02
N THR A 186 14.37 6.81 0.55
CA THR A 186 15.68 6.65 -0.09
C THR A 186 15.56 5.71 -1.30
N ILE A 187 14.76 4.66 -1.15
CA ILE A 187 14.53 3.63 -2.16
C ILE A 187 13.02 3.36 -2.18
N PRO A 188 12.38 3.30 -3.37
CA PRO A 188 10.95 3.00 -3.45
C PRO A 188 10.65 1.57 -2.94
N PRO A 189 9.48 1.36 -2.29
CA PRO A 189 9.14 0.07 -1.71
C PRO A 189 8.85 -1.03 -2.75
N PHE A 190 8.41 -0.64 -3.94
CA PHE A 190 8.12 -1.53 -5.08
C PHE A 190 8.71 -0.96 -6.36
N SER A 191 8.95 -1.83 -7.35
CA SER A 191 9.41 -1.42 -8.68
C SER A 191 8.46 -0.45 -9.39
N ASP A 192 7.16 -0.62 -9.17
CA ASP A 192 6.11 0.20 -9.79
C ASP A 192 5.83 1.52 -9.06
N PHE A 193 6.55 1.83 -7.99
CA PHE A 193 6.44 3.11 -7.29
C PHE A 193 7.53 4.06 -7.74
N SER A 194 7.33 4.69 -8.90
CA SER A 194 8.31 5.58 -9.53
C SER A 194 8.50 6.92 -8.79
N GLY A 195 7.58 7.32 -7.93
CA GLY A 195 7.64 8.59 -7.22
C GLY A 195 6.84 8.60 -5.92
N LEU A 196 7.07 9.65 -5.11
CA LEU A 196 6.35 9.85 -3.86
C LEU A 196 4.84 9.99 -4.04
N PHE A 197 4.44 10.64 -5.12
CA PHE A 197 3.02 10.87 -5.41
C PHE A 197 2.29 9.60 -5.81
N THR A 198 2.98 8.56 -6.28
CA THR A 198 2.39 7.30 -6.67
C THR A 198 1.58 6.67 -5.53
N SER A 199 2.06 6.75 -4.28
CA SER A 199 1.33 6.25 -3.10
C SER A 199 -0.01 6.95 -2.89
N HIS A 200 -0.11 8.24 -3.23
CA HIS A 200 -1.36 9.00 -3.13
C HIS A 200 -2.39 8.61 -4.19
N PHE A 201 -1.96 8.12 -5.34
CA PHE A 201 -2.86 7.59 -6.39
C PHE A 201 -3.25 6.14 -6.13
N TYR A 202 -2.34 5.37 -5.55
CA TYR A 202 -2.39 3.91 -5.51
C TYR A 202 -3.70 3.36 -4.92
N SER A 203 -4.20 3.92 -3.81
CA SER A 203 -5.43 3.45 -3.15
C SER A 203 -6.69 3.51 -4.05
N GLY A 204 -6.66 4.32 -5.09
CA GLY A 204 -7.73 4.39 -6.09
C GLY A 204 -7.32 3.74 -7.41
N GLN A 205 -6.15 4.08 -7.94
CA GLN A 205 -5.74 3.63 -9.28
C GLN A 205 -5.42 2.13 -9.37
N CYS A 206 -5.15 1.45 -8.27
CA CYS A 206 -5.03 -0.01 -8.24
C CYS A 206 -6.34 -0.73 -8.63
N LEU A 207 -7.49 -0.07 -8.56
CA LEU A 207 -8.77 -0.64 -8.97
C LEU A 207 -8.80 -0.99 -10.46
N TRP A 208 -8.02 -0.30 -11.30
CA TRP A 208 -7.87 -0.66 -12.71
C TRP A 208 -7.30 -2.06 -12.94
N MET A 209 -6.59 -2.63 -11.96
CA MET A 209 -6.11 -4.03 -12.01
C MET A 209 -7.24 -5.05 -12.10
N GLY A 210 -8.45 -4.67 -11.69
CA GLY A 210 -9.66 -5.49 -11.81
C GLY A 210 -10.41 -5.33 -13.15
N THR A 211 -9.84 -4.60 -14.12
CA THR A 211 -10.47 -4.23 -15.38
C THR A 211 -9.58 -4.57 -16.58
N ASN A 212 -10.11 -4.33 -17.79
CA ASN A 212 -9.32 -4.38 -19.02
C ASN A 212 -8.67 -3.04 -19.40
N VAL A 213 -8.45 -2.13 -18.45
CA VAL A 213 -7.73 -0.87 -18.63
C VAL A 213 -6.32 -0.99 -18.05
N SER A 214 -5.31 -0.56 -18.80
CA SER A 214 -3.94 -0.46 -18.27
C SER A 214 -3.85 0.66 -17.24
N TYR A 215 -3.26 0.37 -16.08
CA TYR A 215 -2.95 1.36 -15.03
C TYR A 215 -1.52 1.94 -15.16
N GLY A 216 -0.98 1.92 -16.38
CA GLY A 216 0.36 2.40 -16.67
C GLY A 216 1.48 1.41 -16.32
N HIS A 217 1.16 0.18 -15.93
CA HIS A 217 2.12 -0.89 -15.70
C HIS A 217 2.94 -1.16 -16.98
N GLY A 218 4.23 -1.36 -16.84
CA GLY A 218 5.14 -1.46 -18.00
C GLY A 218 5.55 -0.12 -18.61
N THR A 219 5.24 1.01 -17.93
CA THR A 219 5.70 2.36 -18.28
C THR A 219 6.49 2.98 -17.12
N ASN A 220 6.95 4.22 -17.30
CA ASN A 220 7.57 4.98 -16.21
C ASN A 220 6.56 5.69 -15.27
N ARG A 221 5.25 5.43 -15.43
CA ARG A 221 4.17 6.10 -14.69
C ARG A 221 3.08 5.13 -14.22
N PRO A 222 3.43 3.99 -13.59
CA PRO A 222 2.41 3.09 -13.05
C PRO A 222 1.57 3.81 -12.00
N PHE A 223 0.25 3.55 -12.01
CA PHE A 223 -0.76 4.19 -11.15
C PHE A 223 -0.93 5.72 -11.29
N GLU A 224 -0.09 6.38 -12.08
CA GLU A 224 -0.21 7.81 -12.37
C GLU A 224 -0.84 8.08 -13.75
N GLN A 225 -1.07 7.03 -14.52
CA GLN A 225 -1.78 7.07 -15.80
C GLN A 225 -2.59 5.79 -16.01
N PHE A 226 -3.66 5.90 -16.77
CA PHE A 226 -4.48 4.76 -17.16
C PHE A 226 -5.00 4.94 -18.59
N GLY A 227 -5.30 3.82 -19.25
CA GLY A 227 -5.84 3.88 -20.62
C GLY A 227 -5.85 2.53 -21.32
N ALA A 228 -6.46 2.50 -22.50
CA ALA A 228 -6.56 1.33 -23.34
C ALA A 228 -6.52 1.72 -24.82
N PRO A 229 -6.23 0.78 -25.74
CA PRO A 229 -6.25 1.09 -27.20
C PRO A 229 -7.61 1.58 -27.68
N TRP A 230 -8.70 1.09 -27.12
CA TRP A 230 -10.07 1.43 -27.49
C TRP A 230 -10.58 2.76 -26.88
N MET A 231 -9.80 3.40 -26.00
CA MET A 231 -10.18 4.70 -25.43
C MET A 231 -9.86 5.90 -26.36
N GLU A 232 -9.23 5.69 -27.51
CA GLU A 232 -8.91 6.76 -28.47
C GLU A 232 -10.08 7.71 -28.78
N PRO A 233 -11.33 7.24 -28.97
CA PRO A 233 -12.47 8.12 -29.26
C PRO A 233 -12.83 9.11 -28.14
N LEU A 234 -12.31 8.95 -26.93
CA LEU A 234 -12.51 9.90 -25.85
C LEU A 234 -11.75 11.22 -26.07
N PHE A 235 -10.78 11.25 -26.99
CA PHE A 235 -10.03 12.48 -27.30
C PHE A 235 -10.95 13.68 -27.58
N ASP A 236 -12.00 13.48 -28.34
CA ASP A 236 -12.94 14.53 -28.73
C ASP A 236 -14.08 14.76 -27.71
N TYR A 237 -14.11 14.04 -26.59
CA TYR A 237 -15.18 14.14 -25.61
C TYR A 237 -15.38 15.58 -25.10
N PRO A 238 -14.36 16.35 -24.68
CA PRO A 238 -14.57 17.71 -24.23
C PRO A 238 -15.25 18.58 -25.28
N ALA A 239 -14.80 18.51 -26.54
CA ALA A 239 -15.39 19.29 -27.64
C ALA A 239 -16.83 18.90 -27.93
N ARG A 240 -17.16 17.59 -27.87
CA ARG A 240 -18.52 17.08 -28.10
C ARG A 240 -19.53 17.54 -27.04
N TYR A 241 -19.07 17.74 -25.80
CA TYR A 241 -19.91 18.14 -24.67
C TYR A 241 -19.73 19.60 -24.25
N GLY A 242 -19.04 20.42 -25.09
CA GLY A 242 -18.88 21.85 -24.84
C GLY A 242 -17.93 22.21 -23.69
N LEU A 243 -17.12 21.28 -23.25
CA LEU A 243 -16.11 21.49 -22.20
C LEU A 243 -14.87 22.15 -22.81
N ARG A 244 -14.20 23.01 -22.05
CA ARG A 244 -12.94 23.65 -22.47
C ARG A 244 -11.80 22.64 -22.62
N ASN A 245 -11.72 21.70 -21.67
CA ASN A 245 -10.77 20.60 -21.62
C ASN A 245 -11.16 19.63 -20.49
N TRP A 246 -10.34 18.62 -20.21
CA TRP A 246 -10.57 17.63 -19.17
C TRP A 246 -10.50 18.16 -17.72
N ASN A 247 -9.95 19.35 -17.51
CA ASN A 247 -9.93 20.01 -16.18
C ASN A 247 -11.04 21.06 -16.03
N ASP A 248 -11.96 21.15 -16.97
CA ASP A 248 -13.15 21.96 -16.80
C ASP A 248 -13.95 21.48 -15.59
N PRO A 249 -14.43 22.36 -14.68
CA PRO A 249 -15.19 21.92 -13.50
C PRO A 249 -16.40 21.04 -13.80
N GLU A 250 -16.96 21.12 -15.00
CA GLU A 250 -18.07 20.27 -15.46
C GLU A 250 -17.60 18.94 -16.07
N SER A 251 -16.30 18.74 -16.22
CA SER A 251 -15.74 17.48 -16.71
C SER A 251 -15.93 16.36 -15.69
N PRO A 252 -16.34 15.14 -16.10
CA PRO A 252 -16.45 14.00 -15.21
C PRO A 252 -15.12 13.55 -14.61
N LEU A 253 -13.98 14.00 -15.18
CA LEU A 253 -12.65 13.67 -14.69
C LEU A 253 -12.01 14.80 -13.87
N ALA A 254 -12.65 15.96 -13.76
CA ALA A 254 -12.08 17.09 -13.04
C ALA A 254 -12.05 16.84 -11.52
N HIS A 255 -10.91 17.14 -10.92
CA HIS A 255 -10.74 17.10 -9.47
C HIS A 255 -9.88 18.29 -9.01
N PRO A 256 -10.26 19.01 -7.94
CA PRO A 256 -9.54 20.22 -7.50
C PRO A 256 -8.10 19.95 -7.04
N GLY A 257 -7.80 18.72 -6.68
CA GLY A 257 -6.45 18.28 -6.26
C GLY A 257 -5.54 17.79 -7.38
N LEU A 258 -6.03 17.73 -8.63
CA LEU A 258 -5.31 17.15 -9.75
C LEU A 258 -5.38 18.00 -11.01
N HIS A 259 -4.36 17.84 -11.84
CA HIS A 259 -4.47 18.10 -13.28
C HIS A 259 -4.62 16.77 -14.01
N VAL A 260 -5.60 16.69 -14.90
CA VAL A 260 -5.85 15.54 -15.77
C VAL A 260 -5.39 15.90 -17.18
N ARG A 261 -4.47 15.11 -17.73
CA ARG A 261 -3.94 15.32 -19.08
C ARG A 261 -4.24 14.14 -19.97
N TRP A 262 -4.86 14.37 -21.11
CA TRP A 262 -4.94 13.37 -22.16
C TRP A 262 -3.54 12.96 -22.63
N THR A 263 -3.32 11.64 -22.76
CA THR A 263 -2.02 11.09 -23.13
C THR A 263 -2.17 9.82 -23.97
N ARG A 264 -1.07 9.43 -24.60
CA ARG A 264 -0.88 8.10 -25.17
C ARG A 264 0.40 7.50 -24.59
N PHE A 265 0.41 6.20 -24.42
CA PHE A 265 1.57 5.48 -23.90
C PHE A 265 1.59 4.05 -24.44
N GLU A 266 2.72 3.40 -24.36
CA GLU A 266 2.91 2.03 -24.81
C GLU A 266 3.58 1.22 -23.71
N PRO A 267 2.87 0.26 -23.08
CA PRO A 267 3.46 -0.61 -22.07
C PRO A 267 4.51 -1.53 -22.66
N SER A 268 5.67 -1.67 -22.01
CA SER A 268 6.72 -2.62 -22.39
C SER A 268 6.46 -4.04 -21.87
N TYR A 269 5.53 -4.20 -20.92
CA TYR A 269 5.04 -5.48 -20.39
C TYR A 269 3.63 -5.32 -19.79
N GLY A 270 3.00 -6.42 -19.40
CA GLY A 270 1.64 -6.43 -18.85
C GLY A 270 0.56 -6.37 -19.93
N ILE A 271 -0.62 -5.90 -19.53
CA ILE A 271 -1.76 -5.72 -20.45
C ILE A 271 -1.41 -4.68 -21.52
N TYR A 272 -1.75 -4.97 -22.77
CA TYR A 272 -1.46 -4.14 -23.95
C TYR A 272 0.05 -3.91 -24.22
N ARG A 273 0.91 -4.86 -23.83
CA ARG A 273 2.32 -4.83 -24.19
C ARG A 273 2.49 -4.54 -25.68
N ASP A 274 3.42 -3.60 -26.01
CA ASP A 274 3.79 -3.18 -27.36
C ASP A 274 2.58 -2.67 -28.20
N ARG A 275 1.53 -2.17 -27.52
CA ARG A 275 0.35 -1.56 -28.14
C ARG A 275 0.16 -0.15 -27.62
N THR A 276 -0.15 0.79 -28.51
CA THR A 276 -0.49 2.15 -28.09
C THR A 276 -1.81 2.17 -27.34
N CYS A 277 -1.77 2.65 -26.11
CA CYS A 277 -2.91 2.96 -25.28
C CYS A 277 -3.19 4.46 -25.31
N PHE A 278 -4.46 4.83 -25.28
CA PHE A 278 -4.95 6.19 -25.15
C PHE A 278 -5.65 6.34 -23.81
N GLY A 279 -5.49 7.48 -23.16
CA GLY A 279 -6.10 7.67 -21.85
C GLY A 279 -5.60 8.91 -21.13
N PHE A 280 -5.42 8.82 -19.83
CA PHE A 280 -5.21 9.97 -18.98
C PHE A 280 -4.00 9.79 -18.07
N GLN A 281 -3.23 10.86 -17.93
CA GLN A 281 -2.25 11.03 -16.88
C GLN A 281 -2.82 11.93 -15.80
N LEU A 282 -2.67 11.50 -14.55
CA LEU A 282 -3.02 12.25 -13.35
C LEU A 282 -1.77 12.93 -12.81
N MET A 283 -1.88 14.20 -12.48
CA MET A 283 -0.77 14.97 -11.93
C MET A 283 -1.23 15.61 -10.62
N PHE A 284 -0.67 15.17 -9.51
CA PHE A 284 -1.02 15.65 -8.18
C PHE A 284 -0.59 17.12 -8.00
N ILE A 285 -1.47 17.93 -7.39
CA ILE A 285 -1.15 19.30 -7.00
C ILE A 285 -0.67 19.28 -5.55
N PRO A 286 0.62 19.52 -5.27
CA PRO A 286 1.16 19.48 -3.91
C PRO A 286 0.40 20.39 -2.95
N GLY A 287 0.04 19.86 -1.78
CA GLY A 287 -0.72 20.58 -0.77
C GLY A 287 -2.23 20.64 -1.01
N ALA A 288 -2.72 20.14 -2.13
CA ALA A 288 -4.15 20.01 -2.36
C ALA A 288 -4.72 18.76 -1.67
N THR A 289 -6.00 18.81 -1.31
CA THR A 289 -6.70 17.63 -0.81
C THR A 289 -7.08 16.73 -1.98
N TYR A 290 -6.74 15.43 -1.86
CA TYR A 290 -7.09 14.44 -2.86
C TYR A 290 -7.59 13.15 -2.19
N HIS A 291 -8.78 12.72 -2.60
CA HIS A 291 -9.39 11.47 -2.16
C HIS A 291 -9.35 10.48 -3.34
N ALA A 292 -8.34 9.64 -3.36
CA ALA A 292 -8.04 8.78 -4.52
C ALA A 292 -9.16 7.79 -4.83
N LEU A 293 -9.77 7.17 -3.81
CA LEU A 293 -10.86 6.22 -4.01
C LEU A 293 -12.09 6.89 -4.63
N ASN A 294 -12.54 8.02 -4.09
CA ASN A 294 -13.71 8.72 -4.62
C ASN A 294 -13.51 9.09 -6.10
N HIS A 295 -12.34 9.63 -6.42
CA HIS A 295 -12.03 9.97 -7.79
C HIS A 295 -11.93 8.73 -8.69
N ALA A 296 -11.29 7.66 -8.24
CA ALA A 296 -11.19 6.42 -9.02
C ALA A 296 -12.55 5.78 -9.30
N LEU A 297 -13.49 5.81 -8.34
CA LEU A 297 -14.87 5.33 -8.55
C LEU A 297 -15.58 6.16 -9.65
N GLN A 298 -15.43 7.49 -9.62
CA GLN A 298 -15.99 8.37 -10.66
C GLN A 298 -15.35 8.10 -12.03
N LEU A 299 -14.03 7.87 -12.09
CA LEU A 299 -13.34 7.49 -13.31
C LEU A 299 -13.82 6.14 -13.86
N LEU A 300 -13.94 5.13 -13.00
CA LEU A 300 -14.46 3.81 -13.36
C LEU A 300 -15.88 3.91 -13.93
N ARG A 301 -16.76 4.63 -13.24
CA ARG A 301 -18.13 4.87 -13.70
C ARG A 301 -18.15 5.60 -15.04
N PHE A 302 -17.33 6.63 -15.23
CA PHE A 302 -17.25 7.34 -16.50
C PHE A 302 -16.83 6.42 -17.66
N VAL A 303 -15.81 5.60 -17.46
CA VAL A 303 -15.34 4.66 -18.49
C VAL A 303 -16.38 3.58 -18.75
N HIS A 304 -17.03 3.04 -17.71
CA HIS A 304 -18.12 2.09 -17.82
C HIS A 304 -19.26 2.64 -18.69
N ASP A 305 -19.68 3.89 -18.46
CA ASP A 305 -20.83 4.48 -19.16
C ASP A 305 -20.50 4.95 -20.59
N THR A 306 -19.24 5.22 -20.89
CA THR A 306 -18.84 5.82 -22.17
C THR A 306 -18.12 4.89 -23.12
N CYS A 307 -17.59 3.77 -22.64
CA CYS A 307 -16.77 2.84 -23.43
C CYS A 307 -17.38 1.44 -23.44
N PRO A 308 -18.04 1.03 -24.55
CA PRO A 308 -18.65 -0.30 -24.63
C PRO A 308 -17.68 -1.48 -24.52
N GLU A 309 -16.39 -1.25 -24.78
CA GLU A 309 -15.33 -2.26 -24.69
C GLU A 309 -14.85 -2.48 -23.24
N PHE A 310 -15.27 -1.65 -22.31
CA PHE A 310 -14.88 -1.77 -20.91
C PHE A 310 -15.39 -3.06 -20.28
N THR A 311 -14.53 -3.75 -19.53
CA THR A 311 -14.89 -4.91 -18.71
C THR A 311 -14.26 -4.79 -17.32
N ASP A 312 -15.00 -5.23 -16.31
CA ASP A 312 -14.68 -5.07 -14.89
C ASP A 312 -14.85 -6.36 -14.08
N GLU A 313 -14.73 -7.52 -14.73
CA GLU A 313 -14.95 -8.83 -14.10
C GLU A 313 -14.08 -9.08 -12.85
N GLY A 314 -12.86 -8.50 -12.80
CA GLY A 314 -11.97 -8.58 -11.66
C GLY A 314 -12.23 -7.54 -10.56
N LEU A 315 -13.01 -6.50 -10.84
CA LEU A 315 -13.20 -5.36 -9.93
C LEU A 315 -13.82 -5.74 -8.58
N PRO A 316 -14.78 -6.69 -8.46
CA PRO A 316 -15.31 -7.12 -7.18
C PRO A 316 -14.24 -7.60 -6.19
N ARG A 317 -13.18 -8.24 -6.69
CA ARG A 317 -12.05 -8.73 -5.87
C ARG A 317 -11.22 -7.59 -5.28
N TYR A 318 -11.13 -6.45 -5.98
CA TYR A 318 -10.37 -5.29 -5.49
C TYR A 318 -11.23 -4.38 -4.61
N LEU A 319 -12.48 -4.15 -4.99
CA LEU A 319 -13.39 -3.34 -4.18
C LEU A 319 -13.75 -4.00 -2.85
N GLU A 320 -13.95 -5.33 -2.86
CA GLU A 320 -14.43 -6.10 -1.68
C GLU A 320 -15.68 -5.48 -1.04
N ASP A 321 -16.49 -4.74 -1.82
CA ASP A 321 -17.64 -3.98 -1.36
C ASP A 321 -18.69 -3.90 -2.47
N ALA A 322 -19.85 -4.50 -2.21
CA ALA A 322 -20.95 -4.56 -3.17
C ALA A 322 -21.64 -3.19 -3.41
N THR A 323 -21.56 -2.29 -2.43
CA THR A 323 -22.14 -0.94 -2.55
C THR A 323 -21.31 -0.11 -3.52
N LEU A 324 -19.97 -0.15 -3.39
CA LEU A 324 -19.07 0.54 -4.30
C LEU A 324 -19.17 -0.02 -5.72
N LEU A 325 -19.30 -1.35 -5.86
CA LEU A 325 -19.52 -1.98 -7.15
C LEU A 325 -20.83 -1.54 -7.77
N SER A 326 -21.90 -1.46 -6.98
CA SER A 326 -23.21 -0.99 -7.45
C SER A 326 -23.19 0.43 -7.99
N TYR A 327 -22.33 1.28 -7.45
CA TYR A 327 -22.09 2.61 -8.01
C TYR A 327 -21.42 2.52 -9.39
N VAL A 328 -20.33 1.78 -9.51
CA VAL A 328 -19.61 1.63 -10.80
C VAL A 328 -20.53 1.09 -11.89
N GLU A 329 -21.36 0.12 -11.58
CA GLU A 329 -22.33 -0.50 -12.49
C GLU A 329 -23.61 0.33 -12.72
N GLY A 330 -23.75 1.52 -12.13
CA GLY A 330 -24.87 2.42 -12.36
C GLY A 330 -26.14 2.14 -11.61
N ARG A 331 -26.10 1.29 -10.60
CA ARG A 331 -27.26 0.97 -9.75
C ARG A 331 -27.42 1.88 -8.54
N LEU A 332 -26.40 2.66 -8.22
CA LEU A 332 -26.38 3.60 -7.11
C LEU A 332 -25.89 4.97 -7.61
N ASP A 333 -26.39 6.06 -7.03
CA ASP A 333 -25.91 7.40 -7.35
C ASP A 333 -24.67 7.80 -6.53
N TRP A 334 -24.07 8.94 -6.89
CA TRP A 334 -22.84 9.42 -6.26
C TRP A 334 -23.06 9.96 -4.84
N ASP A 335 -24.18 10.62 -4.59
CA ASP A 335 -24.42 11.24 -3.28
C ASP A 335 -24.61 10.18 -2.19
N ASP A 336 -25.40 9.15 -2.48
CA ASP A 336 -25.58 7.99 -1.58
C ASP A 336 -24.26 7.23 -1.37
N THR A 337 -23.50 7.02 -2.43
CA THR A 337 -22.19 6.34 -2.36
C THR A 337 -21.21 7.12 -1.51
N ARG A 338 -21.12 8.43 -1.68
CA ARG A 338 -20.23 9.30 -0.94
C ARG A 338 -20.58 9.33 0.55
N GLU A 339 -21.85 9.43 0.91
CA GLU A 339 -22.28 9.37 2.32
C GLU A 339 -22.00 8.01 2.96
N TYR A 340 -22.17 6.94 2.22
CA TYR A 340 -21.80 5.59 2.65
C TYR A 340 -20.29 5.51 2.97
N ILE A 341 -19.42 5.90 2.02
CA ILE A 341 -17.96 5.92 2.20
C ILE A 341 -17.57 6.72 3.44
N LYS A 342 -18.09 7.93 3.58
CA LYS A 342 -17.83 8.80 4.72
C LYS A 342 -18.25 8.17 6.06
N GLY A 343 -19.36 7.45 6.07
CA GLY A 343 -19.83 6.70 7.24
C GLY A 343 -18.84 5.61 7.65
N GLU A 344 -18.32 4.85 6.69
CA GLU A 344 -17.33 3.79 6.93
C GLU A 344 -15.98 4.36 7.40
N GLU A 345 -15.52 5.45 6.80
CA GLU A 345 -14.30 6.16 7.21
C GLU A 345 -14.38 6.67 8.65
N GLN A 346 -15.53 7.18 9.07
CA GLN A 346 -15.75 7.60 10.44
C GLN A 346 -15.75 6.41 11.43
N LYS A 347 -16.31 5.26 11.02
CA LYS A 347 -16.25 4.03 11.83
C LYS A 347 -14.79 3.58 11.99
N TRP A 348 -14.03 3.58 10.89
CA TRP A 348 -12.61 3.25 10.92
C TRP A 348 -11.80 4.21 11.77
N LEU A 349 -12.00 5.51 11.64
CA LEU A 349 -11.33 6.52 12.46
C LEU A 349 -11.50 6.23 13.96
N ARG A 350 -12.73 5.90 14.40
CA ARG A 350 -13.00 5.53 15.79
C ARG A 350 -12.30 4.24 16.22
N LYS A 351 -12.28 3.23 15.33
CA LYS A 351 -11.60 1.95 15.60
C LYS A 351 -10.09 2.16 15.68
N SER A 352 -9.50 2.80 14.68
CA SER A 352 -8.04 2.89 14.50
C SER A 352 -7.33 3.72 15.58
N LYS A 353 -8.03 4.67 16.21
CA LYS A 353 -7.47 5.47 17.32
C LYS A 353 -6.92 4.65 18.48
N LYS A 354 -7.46 3.46 18.71
CA LYS A 354 -7.01 2.57 19.80
C LYS A 354 -5.64 1.96 19.55
N TYR A 355 -5.18 1.97 18.30
CA TYR A 355 -3.97 1.29 17.86
C TYR A 355 -2.85 2.23 17.46
N THR A 356 -3.08 3.56 17.52
CA THR A 356 -2.05 4.55 17.26
C THR A 356 -0.99 4.57 18.35
N LEU A 357 0.26 4.74 17.95
CA LEU A 357 1.45 4.74 18.81
C LEU A 357 2.08 6.13 18.93
N TYR A 358 1.80 7.04 17.97
CA TYR A 358 2.46 8.34 17.83
C TYR A 358 1.53 9.55 18.04
N GLY A 359 0.33 9.31 18.52
CA GLY A 359 -0.68 10.35 18.68
C GLY A 359 -1.58 10.53 17.47
N ASP A 360 -2.55 11.39 17.60
CA ASP A 360 -3.56 11.68 16.57
C ASP A 360 -3.17 12.88 15.71
N ASP A 361 -3.35 12.74 14.39
CA ASP A 361 -3.36 13.84 13.43
C ASP A 361 -4.82 14.26 13.17
N PRO A 362 -5.17 15.57 13.26
CA PRO A 362 -6.52 16.06 12.99
C PRO A 362 -6.98 15.88 11.54
N TYR A 363 -6.10 15.55 10.60
CA TYR A 363 -6.36 15.48 9.16
C TYR A 363 -6.65 14.06 8.62
N ARG A 364 -7.06 13.11 9.44
CA ARG A 364 -7.30 11.73 9.03
C ARG A 364 -8.42 11.52 8.02
N ILE A 365 -9.47 12.36 8.10
CA ILE A 365 -10.59 12.39 7.12
C ILE A 365 -10.67 13.81 6.58
N LYS A 366 -10.48 13.96 5.28
CA LYS A 366 -10.57 15.26 4.60
C LYS A 366 -11.79 15.37 3.69
#